data_b72bedcf14ed25eab9a0ef3ca4c7cd1e
#
_entry.id   b72bedcf14ed25eab9a0ef3ca4c7cd1e
#
_cell.length_a   1.000
_cell.length_b   1.000
_cell.length_c   1.000
_cell.angle_alpha   90.00
_cell.angle_beta   90.00
_cell.angle_gamma   90.00
#
_symmetry.space_group_name_H-M   'P 1'
#
loop_
_entity.id
_entity.type
_entity.pdbx_description
1 polymer ?
#
loop_
_entity_poly.entity_id
_entity_poly.type
_entity_poly.pdbx_seq_one_letter_code
_entity_poly.pdbx_strand_id
1 'polypeptide(L)'
;MNTLTKLALGFMGKLQPVALAFDAANSIVLPAPTTLGGMPLMQALSERQSQRTFDETPLSLQVLSDLLWAAAGINRPALGGRTAPSAMNSQEVELYAALATGLYRYEATGHALHLAATSDVRRVTGYQDFVDTAPLDLVYVANHARMKLIPAAQRESYASIAAGAMAQNVYLYCASTGLATVMRAWFDRAALSSAMALDADHQILLTQTVGM
;
A
#
# COMPACT_ATOMS: atom_id res chain seq x y z
N MET A 1 0.66 33.98 5.49
CA MET A 1 0.88 33.02 4.38
C MET A 1 0.86 33.81 3.08
N ASN A 2 1.96 33.82 2.34
CA ASN A 2 2.18 34.62 1.12
C ASN A 2 1.25 34.12 -0.02
N THR A 3 0.83 35.01 -0.92
CA THR A 3 -0.03 34.70 -2.08
C THR A 3 0.57 33.62 -2.99
N LEU A 4 1.90 33.59 -3.13
CA LEU A 4 2.65 32.56 -3.85
C LEU A 4 2.50 31.18 -3.21
N THR A 5 2.49 31.09 -1.87
CA THR A 5 2.28 29.84 -1.14
C THR A 5 0.84 29.34 -1.31
N LYS A 6 -0.15 30.23 -1.35
CA LYS A 6 -1.56 29.86 -1.61
C LYS A 6 -1.77 29.38 -3.05
N LEU A 7 -1.12 30.02 -4.04
CA LEU A 7 -1.13 29.57 -5.42
C LEU A 7 -0.46 28.21 -5.60
N ALA A 8 0.72 28.01 -5.01
CA ALA A 8 1.42 26.72 -5.02
C ALA A 8 0.56 25.60 -4.40
N LEU A 9 -0.07 25.84 -3.25
CA LEU A 9 -0.99 24.90 -2.61
C LEU A 9 -2.23 24.59 -3.49
N GLY A 10 -2.74 25.58 -4.23
CA GLY A 10 -3.85 25.39 -5.17
C GLY A 10 -3.51 24.54 -6.40
N PHE A 11 -2.24 24.51 -6.82
CA PHE A 11 -1.76 23.66 -7.91
C PHE A 11 -1.39 22.23 -7.47
N MET A 12 -1.03 22.01 -6.21
CA MET A 12 -0.52 20.74 -5.71
C MET A 12 -1.53 19.60 -5.75
N GLY A 13 -2.82 19.88 -5.56
CA GLY A 13 -3.89 18.88 -5.68
C GLY A 13 -4.19 18.45 -7.12
N LYS A 14 -3.52 19.04 -8.13
CA LYS A 14 -3.74 18.79 -9.56
C LYS A 14 -2.59 18.04 -10.24
N LEU A 15 -1.53 17.71 -9.51
CA LEU A 15 -0.45 16.89 -10.04
C LEU A 15 -0.96 15.46 -10.28
N GLN A 16 -1.07 15.07 -11.54
CA GLN A 16 -1.44 13.72 -11.89
C GLN A 16 -0.22 12.79 -11.71
N PRO A 17 -0.40 11.60 -11.14
CA PRO A 17 0.67 10.62 -11.05
C PRO A 17 1.10 10.19 -12.46
N VAL A 18 2.40 10.04 -12.68
CA VAL A 18 2.93 9.46 -13.92
C VAL A 18 2.72 7.95 -13.83
N ALA A 19 1.97 7.41 -14.77
CA ALA A 19 1.83 5.95 -14.91
C ALA A 19 3.19 5.32 -15.26
N LEU A 20 3.49 4.16 -14.68
CA LEU A 20 4.65 3.39 -15.06
C LEU A 20 4.42 2.76 -16.43
N ALA A 21 5.50 2.55 -17.18
CA ALA A 21 5.43 1.77 -18.40
C ALA A 21 4.93 0.35 -18.08
N PHE A 22 3.86 -0.07 -18.75
CA PHE A 22 3.28 -1.40 -18.57
C PHE A 22 4.14 -2.43 -19.30
N ASP A 23 4.68 -3.40 -18.57
CA ASP A 23 5.32 -4.59 -19.12
C ASP A 23 4.40 -5.80 -18.91
N ALA A 24 3.73 -6.21 -19.97
CA ALA A 24 2.75 -7.29 -19.93
C ALA A 24 3.36 -8.64 -19.51
N ALA A 25 4.65 -8.87 -19.76
CA ALA A 25 5.33 -10.11 -19.40
C ALA A 25 5.56 -10.23 -17.87
N ASN A 26 5.68 -9.08 -17.19
CA ASN A 26 6.01 -8.98 -15.76
C ASN A 26 4.91 -8.26 -14.96
N SER A 27 3.68 -8.28 -15.46
CA SER A 27 2.57 -7.58 -14.80
C SER A 27 1.32 -8.45 -14.69
N ILE A 28 0.60 -8.31 -13.58
CA ILE A 28 -0.71 -8.91 -13.36
C ILE A 28 -1.73 -7.79 -13.41
N VAL A 29 -2.58 -7.77 -14.44
CA VAL A 29 -3.72 -6.86 -14.50
C VAL A 29 -4.76 -7.35 -13.48
N LEU A 30 -5.15 -6.49 -12.56
CA LEU A 30 -6.17 -6.80 -11.57
C LEU A 30 -7.57 -6.61 -12.17
N PRO A 31 -8.55 -7.43 -11.79
CA PRO A 31 -9.95 -7.16 -12.15
C PRO A 31 -10.41 -5.81 -11.61
N ALA A 32 -11.46 -5.24 -12.20
CA ALA A 32 -12.04 -4.00 -11.69
C ALA A 32 -12.46 -4.16 -10.22
N PRO A 33 -12.14 -3.18 -9.34
CA PRO A 33 -12.46 -3.30 -7.94
C PRO A 33 -13.97 -3.20 -7.69
N THR A 34 -14.46 -3.98 -6.75
CA THR A 34 -15.85 -3.91 -6.26
C THR A 34 -15.98 -2.73 -5.33
N THR A 35 -16.60 -1.64 -5.81
CA THR A 35 -16.70 -0.39 -5.04
C THR A 35 -18.05 -0.20 -4.34
N LEU A 36 -18.97 -1.14 -4.48
CA LEU A 36 -20.30 -1.11 -3.87
C LEU A 36 -20.51 -2.38 -3.02
N GLY A 37 -21.20 -2.20 -1.89
CA GLY A 37 -21.48 -3.30 -0.97
C GLY A 37 -20.53 -3.30 0.23
N GLY A 38 -20.36 -4.48 0.82
CA GLY A 38 -19.59 -4.66 2.05
C GLY A 38 -20.38 -4.33 3.32
N MET A 39 -19.70 -4.39 4.46
CA MET A 39 -20.27 -4.10 5.78
C MET A 39 -20.45 -2.58 5.96
N PRO A 40 -21.51 -2.11 6.62
CA PRO A 40 -21.64 -0.70 6.99
C PRO A 40 -20.41 -0.21 7.77
N LEU A 41 -19.93 1.00 7.47
CA LEU A 41 -18.68 1.53 8.03
C LEU A 41 -18.60 1.44 9.56
N MET A 42 -19.67 1.81 10.26
CA MET A 42 -19.66 1.78 11.74
C MET A 42 -19.57 0.35 12.29
N GLN A 43 -20.12 -0.61 11.59
CA GLN A 43 -19.99 -2.02 11.93
C GLN A 43 -18.56 -2.51 11.64
N ALA A 44 -17.97 -2.17 10.49
CA ALA A 44 -16.57 -2.50 10.19
C ALA A 44 -15.61 -1.91 11.23
N LEU A 45 -15.85 -0.69 11.71
CA LEU A 45 -15.09 -0.07 12.79
C LEU A 45 -15.23 -0.83 14.12
N SER A 46 -16.43 -1.32 14.45
CA SER A 46 -16.66 -2.06 15.70
C SER A 46 -16.04 -3.46 15.67
N GLU A 47 -15.93 -4.08 14.50
CA GLU A 47 -15.39 -5.43 14.33
C GLU A 47 -13.88 -5.45 14.01
N ARG A 48 -13.31 -4.31 13.60
CA ARG A 48 -11.89 -4.19 13.27
C ARG A 48 -11.00 -4.60 14.45
N GLN A 49 -10.17 -5.60 14.24
CA GLN A 49 -9.18 -6.06 15.22
C GLN A 49 -7.90 -6.52 14.52
N SER A 50 -6.80 -6.65 15.29
CA SER A 50 -5.56 -7.25 14.81
C SER A 50 -5.60 -8.77 15.04
N GLN A 51 -5.66 -9.53 13.97
CA GLN A 51 -5.66 -10.99 13.98
C GLN A 51 -4.30 -11.52 13.51
N ARG A 52 -3.82 -12.60 14.10
CA ARG A 52 -2.47 -13.15 13.89
C ARG A 52 -2.48 -14.63 13.54
N THR A 53 -3.67 -15.16 13.25
CA THR A 53 -3.85 -16.52 12.75
C THR A 53 -4.27 -16.43 11.29
N PHE A 54 -3.55 -17.08 10.43
CA PHE A 54 -3.76 -17.06 8.98
C PHE A 54 -3.66 -18.49 8.46
N ASP A 55 -4.48 -18.84 7.48
CA ASP A 55 -4.24 -20.03 6.68
C ASP A 55 -3.35 -19.69 5.46
N GLU A 56 -2.89 -20.72 4.76
CA GLU A 56 -1.99 -20.58 3.61
C GLU A 56 -2.75 -20.39 2.29
N THR A 57 -4.09 -20.36 2.34
CA THR A 57 -4.91 -20.30 1.13
C THR A 57 -4.70 -18.98 0.37
N PRO A 58 -4.26 -19.03 -0.89
CA PRO A 58 -4.04 -17.81 -1.67
C PRO A 58 -5.32 -16.99 -1.80
N LEU A 59 -5.18 -15.67 -1.70
CA LEU A 59 -6.28 -14.75 -1.97
C LEU A 59 -6.66 -14.80 -3.45
N SER A 60 -7.97 -14.75 -3.75
CA SER A 60 -8.41 -14.62 -5.15
C SER A 60 -7.96 -13.28 -5.74
N LEU A 61 -7.82 -13.21 -7.07
CA LEU A 61 -7.45 -11.96 -7.73
C LEU A 61 -8.46 -10.84 -7.47
N GLN A 62 -9.75 -11.17 -7.29
CA GLN A 62 -10.76 -10.15 -6.97
C GLN A 62 -10.57 -9.61 -5.55
N VAL A 63 -10.33 -10.46 -4.56
CA VAL A 63 -10.03 -10.03 -3.19
C VAL A 63 -8.77 -9.18 -3.14
N LEU A 64 -7.72 -9.59 -3.86
CA LEU A 64 -6.47 -8.84 -3.94
C LEU A 64 -6.68 -7.47 -4.62
N SER A 65 -7.48 -7.43 -5.69
CA SER A 65 -7.87 -6.20 -6.38
C SER A 65 -8.57 -5.21 -5.45
N ASP A 66 -9.63 -5.67 -4.79
CA ASP A 66 -10.46 -4.86 -3.89
C ASP A 66 -9.63 -4.34 -2.70
N LEU A 67 -8.78 -5.19 -2.11
CA LEU A 67 -7.89 -4.86 -1.02
C LEU A 67 -6.89 -3.76 -1.40
N LEU A 68 -6.20 -3.93 -2.53
CA LEU A 68 -5.20 -2.97 -3.00
C LEU A 68 -5.84 -1.64 -3.40
N TRP A 69 -7.03 -1.70 -4.00
CA TRP A 69 -7.82 -0.51 -4.29
C TRP A 69 -8.27 0.20 -3.01
N ALA A 70 -8.75 -0.53 -2.02
CA ALA A 70 -9.11 0.05 -0.72
C ALA A 70 -7.91 0.76 -0.06
N ALA A 71 -6.73 0.14 -0.10
CA ALA A 71 -5.50 0.69 0.45
C ALA A 71 -5.04 1.98 -0.27
N ALA A 72 -4.94 1.95 -1.61
CA ALA A 72 -4.23 2.97 -2.38
C ALA A 72 -4.78 3.22 -3.79
N GLY A 73 -5.99 2.74 -4.10
CA GLY A 73 -6.61 2.88 -5.42
C GLY A 73 -7.01 4.32 -5.75
N ILE A 74 -7.24 4.58 -7.03
CA ILE A 74 -7.75 5.86 -7.51
C ILE A 74 -9.27 5.89 -7.37
N ASN A 75 -9.80 6.81 -6.57
CA ASN A 75 -11.23 7.03 -6.38
C ASN A 75 -11.72 8.36 -6.98
N ARG A 76 -10.82 9.19 -7.45
CA ARG A 76 -11.12 10.45 -8.17
C ARG A 76 -10.28 10.52 -9.45
N PRO A 77 -10.66 9.79 -10.53
CA PRO A 77 -9.83 9.65 -11.74
C PRO A 77 -9.45 10.99 -12.39
N ALA A 78 -10.37 11.96 -12.42
CA ALA A 78 -10.11 13.27 -13.01
C ALA A 78 -8.99 14.07 -12.29
N LEU A 79 -8.70 13.76 -11.03
CA LEU A 79 -7.71 14.44 -10.19
C LEU A 79 -6.55 13.51 -9.80
N GLY A 80 -6.61 12.24 -10.16
CA GLY A 80 -5.66 11.21 -9.70
C GLY A 80 -5.68 11.01 -8.17
N GLY A 81 -6.76 11.43 -7.49
CA GLY A 81 -6.88 11.30 -6.04
C GLY A 81 -7.09 9.85 -5.62
N ARG A 82 -6.50 9.47 -4.49
CA ARG A 82 -6.53 8.11 -3.96
C ARG A 82 -7.51 7.92 -2.81
N THR A 83 -7.78 6.68 -2.48
CA THR A 83 -8.58 6.25 -1.31
C THR A 83 -7.95 6.68 0.01
N ALA A 84 -6.63 6.72 0.10
CA ALA A 84 -5.88 7.24 1.24
C ALA A 84 -5.30 8.63 0.93
N PRO A 85 -5.24 9.55 1.92
CA PRO A 85 -4.64 10.86 1.75
C PRO A 85 -3.11 10.77 1.72
N SER A 86 -2.47 11.77 1.09
CA SER A 86 -1.04 12.02 1.22
C SER A 86 -0.77 13.51 1.30
N ALA A 87 0.33 13.91 1.95
CA ALA A 87 0.71 15.30 2.07
C ALA A 87 0.89 15.93 0.69
N MET A 88 0.16 17.02 0.40
CA MET A 88 0.24 17.75 -0.87
C MET A 88 -0.05 16.89 -2.12
N ASN A 89 -0.74 15.77 -1.94
CA ASN A 89 -0.99 14.76 -2.98
C ASN A 89 0.32 14.22 -3.62
N SER A 90 1.40 14.15 -2.85
CA SER A 90 2.70 13.65 -3.33
C SER A 90 2.68 12.16 -3.64
N GLN A 91 1.71 11.42 -3.06
CA GLN A 91 1.52 9.98 -3.26
C GLN A 91 2.83 9.19 -3.05
N GLU A 92 3.54 9.57 -2.01
CA GLU A 92 4.89 9.14 -1.68
C GLU A 92 4.96 7.69 -1.21
N VAL A 93 3.86 7.14 -0.71
CA VAL A 93 3.84 5.75 -0.26
C VAL A 93 3.55 4.82 -1.44
N GLU A 94 4.51 3.98 -1.76
CA GLU A 94 4.40 2.86 -2.68
C GLU A 94 3.98 1.61 -1.92
N LEU A 95 3.01 0.88 -2.46
CA LEU A 95 2.49 -0.34 -1.86
C LEU A 95 3.01 -1.55 -2.63
N TYR A 96 3.63 -2.47 -1.90
CA TYR A 96 4.09 -3.75 -2.46
C TYR A 96 3.30 -4.90 -1.86
N ALA A 97 3.03 -5.90 -2.70
CA ALA A 97 2.42 -7.18 -2.34
C ALA A 97 3.50 -8.27 -2.40
N ALA A 98 3.90 -8.79 -1.26
CA ALA A 98 4.77 -9.96 -1.15
C ALA A 98 3.89 -11.21 -1.12
N LEU A 99 4.00 -12.02 -2.16
CA LEU A 99 3.29 -13.27 -2.39
C LEU A 99 4.29 -14.44 -2.46
N ALA A 100 3.82 -15.68 -2.37
CA ALA A 100 4.66 -16.85 -2.60
C ALA A 100 5.33 -16.86 -3.98
N THR A 101 4.72 -16.21 -4.97
CA THR A 101 5.19 -16.13 -6.36
C THR A 101 6.18 -15.00 -6.61
N GLY A 102 6.43 -14.13 -5.64
CA GLY A 102 7.36 -13.01 -5.74
C GLY A 102 6.84 -11.73 -5.10
N LEU A 103 7.61 -10.67 -5.26
CA LEU A 103 7.28 -9.33 -4.80
C LEU A 103 6.75 -8.49 -5.95
N TYR A 104 5.61 -7.86 -5.76
CA TYR A 104 4.96 -7.03 -6.77
C TYR A 104 4.71 -5.64 -6.25
N ARG A 105 4.96 -4.61 -7.07
CA ARG A 105 4.57 -3.22 -6.77
C ARG A 105 3.18 -2.94 -7.35
N TYR A 106 2.28 -2.43 -6.53
CA TYR A 106 0.96 -1.99 -6.97
C TYR A 106 1.04 -0.65 -7.70
N GLU A 107 0.48 -0.60 -8.90
CA GLU A 107 0.34 0.60 -9.72
C GLU A 107 -1.16 0.94 -9.82
N ALA A 108 -1.53 2.08 -9.22
CA ALA A 108 -2.94 2.43 -9.04
C ALA A 108 -3.60 2.98 -10.33
N THR A 109 -2.83 3.55 -11.27
CA THR A 109 -3.38 4.15 -12.50
C THR A 109 -3.89 3.07 -13.45
N GLY A 110 -3.09 2.04 -13.70
CA GLY A 110 -3.47 0.89 -14.50
C GLY A 110 -4.15 -0.22 -13.69
N HIS A 111 -4.25 -0.05 -12.37
CA HIS A 111 -4.76 -1.06 -11.43
C HIS A 111 -4.11 -2.43 -11.67
N ALA A 112 -2.79 -2.46 -11.55
CA ALA A 112 -1.98 -3.62 -11.85
C ALA A 112 -0.88 -3.86 -10.82
N LEU A 113 -0.38 -5.07 -10.78
CA LEU A 113 0.80 -5.48 -10.03
C LEU A 113 1.97 -5.66 -10.99
N HIS A 114 3.07 -4.97 -10.73
CA HIS A 114 4.31 -5.09 -11.51
C HIS A 114 5.34 -5.89 -10.71
N LEU A 115 5.88 -6.93 -11.30
CA LEU A 115 6.90 -7.77 -10.67
C LEU A 115 8.14 -6.92 -10.34
N ALA A 116 8.50 -6.86 -9.06
CA ALA A 116 9.68 -6.18 -8.56
C ALA A 116 10.83 -7.17 -8.28
N ALA A 117 10.49 -8.37 -7.79
CA ALA A 117 11.45 -9.46 -7.60
C ALA A 117 10.73 -10.81 -7.72
N THR A 118 11.44 -11.81 -8.25
CA THR A 118 10.91 -13.18 -8.39
C THR A 118 11.02 -14.00 -7.10
N SER A 119 11.76 -13.51 -6.12
CA SER A 119 11.96 -14.18 -4.84
C SER A 119 10.79 -13.93 -3.89
N ASP A 120 10.40 -14.96 -3.12
CA ASP A 120 9.49 -14.83 -1.99
C ASP A 120 10.21 -14.09 -0.84
N VAL A 121 9.77 -12.86 -0.56
CA VAL A 121 10.35 -12.02 0.49
C VAL A 121 9.50 -12.00 1.76
N ARG A 122 8.40 -12.79 1.85
CA ARG A 122 7.48 -12.76 2.99
C ARG A 122 8.22 -12.99 4.30
N ARG A 123 9.17 -13.95 4.35
CA ARG A 123 9.94 -14.30 5.54
C ARG A 123 10.67 -13.13 6.20
N VAL A 124 11.08 -12.12 5.44
CA VAL A 124 11.79 -10.94 5.96
C VAL A 124 10.87 -9.74 6.25
N THR A 125 9.55 -9.88 6.06
CA THR A 125 8.58 -8.83 6.37
C THR A 125 8.26 -8.70 7.86
N GLY A 126 8.67 -9.65 8.69
CA GLY A 126 8.45 -9.66 10.14
C GLY A 126 9.22 -10.76 10.84
N TYR A 127 9.24 -10.69 12.17
CA TYR A 127 9.84 -11.72 13.03
C TYR A 127 8.86 -12.80 13.50
N GLN A 128 7.58 -12.66 13.14
CA GLN A 128 6.52 -13.58 13.54
C GLN A 128 6.52 -14.82 12.64
N ASP A 129 6.08 -15.97 13.18
CA ASP A 129 6.12 -17.25 12.45
C ASP A 129 5.13 -17.31 11.28
N PHE A 130 4.06 -16.53 11.32
CA PHE A 130 3.02 -16.55 10.29
C PHE A 130 3.40 -15.81 8.99
N VAL A 131 4.46 -15.00 8.96
CA VAL A 131 4.77 -14.14 7.79
C VAL A 131 5.17 -14.92 6.54
N ASP A 132 5.78 -16.07 6.68
CA ASP A 132 6.24 -16.91 5.57
C ASP A 132 5.16 -17.89 5.06
N THR A 133 4.09 -18.07 5.82
CA THR A 133 2.98 -18.96 5.44
C THR A 133 1.72 -18.21 5.03
N ALA A 134 1.46 -17.04 5.60
CA ALA A 134 0.32 -16.20 5.24
C ALA A 134 0.31 -15.86 3.73
N PRO A 135 -0.87 -15.80 3.08
CA PRO A 135 -0.94 -15.66 1.62
C PRO A 135 -0.42 -14.33 1.10
N LEU A 136 -0.42 -13.27 1.92
CA LEU A 136 -0.02 -11.92 1.50
C LEU A 136 0.60 -11.15 2.66
N ASP A 137 1.76 -10.54 2.39
CA ASP A 137 2.30 -9.44 3.18
C ASP A 137 2.35 -8.16 2.34
N LEU A 138 1.70 -7.11 2.80
CA LEU A 138 1.83 -5.78 2.25
C LEU A 138 3.06 -5.09 2.85
N VAL A 139 3.84 -4.40 2.01
CA VAL A 139 4.97 -3.58 2.43
C VAL A 139 4.73 -2.14 1.98
N TYR A 140 4.78 -1.20 2.92
CA TYR A 140 4.54 0.22 2.69
C TYR A 140 5.88 0.95 2.66
N VAL A 141 6.23 1.49 1.50
CA VAL A 141 7.54 2.09 1.24
C VAL A 141 7.37 3.57 0.91
N ALA A 142 7.99 4.45 1.68
CA ALA A 142 8.10 5.86 1.31
C ALA A 142 9.12 6.03 0.18
N ASN A 143 8.73 6.76 -0.85
CA ASN A 143 9.63 7.25 -1.90
C ASN A 143 9.85 8.75 -1.68
N HIS A 144 10.95 9.10 -1.03
CA HIS A 144 11.28 10.48 -0.66
C HIS A 144 11.56 11.39 -1.88
N ALA A 145 11.89 10.80 -3.04
CA ALA A 145 12.04 11.55 -4.28
C ALA A 145 10.74 12.23 -4.74
N ARG A 146 9.58 11.70 -4.34
CA ARG A 146 8.25 12.31 -4.58
C ARG A 146 7.92 13.47 -3.64
N MET A 147 8.70 13.64 -2.56
CA MET A 147 8.45 14.61 -1.49
C MET A 147 9.37 15.84 -1.57
N LYS A 148 9.84 16.24 -2.76
CA LYS A 148 10.84 17.32 -2.94
C LYS A 148 10.39 18.66 -2.38
N LEU A 149 9.09 18.95 -2.35
CA LEU A 149 8.53 20.19 -1.80
C LEU A 149 8.32 20.14 -0.28
N ILE A 150 8.54 18.99 0.36
CA ILE A 150 8.41 18.79 1.80
C ILE A 150 9.80 18.86 2.42
N PRO A 151 10.01 19.65 3.50
CA PRO A 151 11.28 19.69 4.21
C PRO A 151 11.74 18.30 4.63
N ALA A 152 13.01 17.96 4.44
CA ALA A 152 13.54 16.62 4.69
C ALA A 152 13.20 16.08 6.08
N ALA A 153 13.29 16.92 7.12
CA ALA A 153 12.98 16.56 8.50
C ALA A 153 11.50 16.16 8.76
N GLN A 154 10.59 16.45 7.82
CA GLN A 154 9.16 16.15 7.95
C GLN A 154 8.70 14.99 7.06
N ARG A 155 9.53 14.54 6.10
CA ARG A 155 9.15 13.54 5.10
C ARG A 155 8.74 12.22 5.72
N GLU A 156 9.53 11.70 6.63
CA GLU A 156 9.25 10.43 7.32
C GLU A 156 7.92 10.49 8.10
N SER A 157 7.70 11.57 8.85
CA SER A 157 6.46 11.77 9.60
C SER A 157 5.23 11.79 8.68
N TYR A 158 5.29 12.54 7.58
CA TYR A 158 4.16 12.63 6.65
C TYR A 158 3.91 11.31 5.91
N ALA A 159 4.97 10.64 5.47
CA ALA A 159 4.86 9.32 4.85
C ALA A 159 4.29 8.27 5.83
N SER A 160 4.69 8.32 7.10
CA SER A 160 4.16 7.42 8.14
C SER A 160 2.67 7.64 8.39
N ILE A 161 2.20 8.90 8.37
CA ILE A 161 0.77 9.24 8.49
C ILE A 161 0.00 8.67 7.27
N ALA A 162 0.52 8.85 6.06
CA ALA A 162 -0.11 8.33 4.84
C ALA A 162 -0.16 6.80 4.85
N ALA A 163 0.95 6.13 5.22
CA ALA A 163 0.99 4.68 5.34
C ALA A 163 0.01 4.15 6.40
N GLY A 164 -0.11 4.83 7.54
CA GLY A 164 -1.09 4.50 8.57
C GLY A 164 -2.54 4.61 8.08
N ALA A 165 -2.85 5.64 7.26
CA ALA A 165 -4.17 5.78 6.65
C ALA A 165 -4.46 4.65 5.65
N MET A 166 -3.48 4.27 4.82
CA MET A 166 -3.61 3.13 3.91
C MET A 166 -3.82 1.82 4.67
N ALA A 167 -3.02 1.58 5.72
CA ALA A 167 -3.13 0.37 6.54
C ALA A 167 -4.48 0.29 7.27
N GLN A 168 -5.03 1.42 7.71
CA GLN A 168 -6.37 1.44 8.30
C GLN A 168 -7.46 1.10 7.28
N ASN A 169 -7.34 1.55 6.03
CA ASN A 169 -8.26 1.14 4.96
C ASN A 169 -8.22 -0.39 4.76
N VAL A 170 -7.02 -1.00 4.78
CA VAL A 170 -6.87 -2.46 4.74
C VAL A 170 -7.56 -3.13 5.92
N TYR A 171 -7.40 -2.61 7.15
CA TYR A 171 -8.10 -3.15 8.32
C TYR A 171 -9.61 -3.12 8.17
N LEU A 172 -10.17 -2.00 7.67
CA LEU A 172 -11.62 -1.86 7.48
C LEU A 172 -12.14 -2.76 6.38
N TYR A 173 -11.37 -2.90 5.28
CA TYR A 173 -11.71 -3.85 4.22
C TYR A 173 -11.72 -5.29 4.76
N CYS A 174 -10.68 -5.71 5.48
CA CYS A 174 -10.58 -7.04 6.07
C CYS A 174 -11.72 -7.31 7.06
N ALA A 175 -12.04 -6.36 7.95
CA ALA A 175 -13.19 -6.48 8.85
C ALA A 175 -14.50 -6.65 8.08
N SER A 176 -14.67 -5.90 6.97
CA SER A 176 -15.87 -5.96 6.14
C SER A 176 -16.03 -7.26 5.35
N THR A 177 -14.94 -7.99 5.10
CA THR A 177 -14.92 -9.20 4.25
C THR A 177 -14.59 -10.48 5.01
N GLY A 178 -14.37 -10.40 6.34
CA GLY A 178 -14.05 -11.56 7.17
C GLY A 178 -12.59 -12.02 7.03
N LEU A 179 -11.70 -11.18 6.46
CA LEU A 179 -10.27 -11.47 6.39
C LEU A 179 -9.56 -11.10 7.68
N ALA A 180 -8.55 -11.87 8.03
CA ALA A 180 -7.61 -11.57 9.11
C ALA A 180 -6.54 -10.59 8.63
N THR A 181 -6.10 -9.66 9.51
CA THR A 181 -4.98 -8.76 9.21
C THR A 181 -4.30 -8.24 10.46
N VAL A 182 -2.99 -7.98 10.36
CA VAL A 182 -2.20 -7.29 11.39
C VAL A 182 -1.09 -6.43 10.77
N MET A 183 -1.07 -5.15 11.15
CA MET A 183 0.02 -4.22 10.83
C MET A 183 1.19 -4.41 11.79
N ARG A 184 2.42 -4.28 11.28
CA ARG A 184 3.67 -4.44 12.04
C ARG A 184 4.68 -3.36 11.67
N ALA A 185 5.49 -2.97 12.66
CA ALA A 185 6.64 -2.09 12.48
C ALA A 185 7.94 -2.72 13.01
N TRP A 186 7.85 -3.94 13.55
CA TRP A 186 8.99 -4.69 14.09
C TRP A 186 9.42 -5.77 13.11
N PHE A 187 10.45 -5.47 12.33
CA PHE A 187 11.09 -6.31 11.32
C PHE A 187 12.51 -5.80 11.03
N ASP A 188 13.34 -6.60 10.39
CA ASP A 188 14.67 -6.18 9.94
C ASP A 188 14.55 -5.33 8.65
N ARG A 189 14.63 -4.01 8.82
CA ARG A 189 14.53 -3.06 7.71
C ARG A 189 15.65 -3.19 6.71
N ALA A 190 16.88 -3.52 7.16
CA ALA A 190 18.02 -3.64 6.26
C ALA A 190 17.92 -4.91 5.41
N ALA A 191 17.54 -6.03 6.02
CA ALA A 191 17.33 -7.30 5.30
C ALA A 191 16.19 -7.16 4.28
N LEU A 192 15.05 -6.57 4.67
CA LEU A 192 13.92 -6.39 3.77
C LEU A 192 14.23 -5.39 2.64
N SER A 193 14.89 -4.26 2.94
CA SER A 193 15.32 -3.29 1.93
C SER A 193 16.27 -3.91 0.90
N SER A 194 17.22 -4.73 1.35
CA SER A 194 18.13 -5.48 0.48
C SER A 194 17.39 -6.49 -0.39
N ALA A 195 16.45 -7.26 0.19
CA ALA A 195 15.66 -8.24 -0.54
C ALA A 195 14.75 -7.60 -1.61
N MET A 196 14.29 -6.37 -1.36
CA MET A 196 13.47 -5.57 -2.28
C MET A 196 14.30 -4.76 -3.29
N ALA A 197 15.64 -4.76 -3.19
CA ALA A 197 16.56 -3.94 -3.98
C ALA A 197 16.20 -2.43 -3.97
N LEU A 198 15.82 -1.91 -2.80
CA LEU A 198 15.45 -0.51 -2.62
C LEU A 198 16.70 0.39 -2.62
N ASP A 199 16.59 1.57 -3.22
CA ASP A 199 17.64 2.59 -3.22
C ASP A 199 17.52 3.54 -2.01
N ALA A 200 18.42 4.54 -1.94
CA ALA A 200 18.53 5.50 -0.83
C ALA A 200 17.33 6.45 -0.69
N ASP A 201 16.53 6.62 -1.73
CA ASP A 201 15.30 7.43 -1.69
C ASP A 201 14.10 6.67 -1.11
N HIS A 202 14.24 5.35 -0.91
CA HIS A 202 13.18 4.50 -0.40
C HIS A 202 13.38 4.15 1.09
N GLN A 203 12.28 4.22 1.85
CA GLN A 203 12.25 3.85 3.27
C GLN A 203 11.06 2.96 3.58
N ILE A 204 11.29 1.76 4.11
CA ILE A 204 10.20 0.88 4.55
C ILE A 204 9.63 1.43 5.86
N LEU A 205 8.33 1.71 5.86
CA LEU A 205 7.62 2.29 7.00
C LEU A 205 7.02 1.23 7.89
N LEU A 206 6.20 0.34 7.31
CA LEU A 206 5.51 -0.74 7.99
C LEU A 206 5.21 -1.90 7.03
N THR A 207 4.82 -3.03 7.59
CA THR A 207 4.31 -4.20 6.88
C THR A 207 2.94 -4.59 7.43
N GLN A 208 2.12 -5.31 6.64
CA GLN A 208 0.81 -5.76 7.09
C GLN A 208 0.47 -7.11 6.46
N THR A 209 0.28 -8.13 7.29
CA THR A 209 -0.17 -9.45 6.83
C THR A 209 -1.67 -9.47 6.62
N VAL A 210 -2.12 -10.14 5.56
CA VAL A 210 -3.53 -10.37 5.24
C VAL A 210 -3.73 -11.82 4.80
N GLY A 211 -4.80 -12.45 5.28
CA GLY A 211 -5.18 -13.82 4.94
C GLY A 211 -6.57 -14.18 5.46
N MET A 212 -6.93 -15.45 5.35
CA MET A 212 -8.13 -16.01 5.96
C MET A 212 -7.81 -16.62 7.30
#